data_d546a1d6feddb2d037514f7f30247e36
#
_entry.id   d546a1d6feddb2d037514f7f30247e36
#
_cell.length_a   1.000
_cell.length_b   1.000
_cell.length_c   1.000
_cell.angle_alpha   90.00
_cell.angle_beta   90.00
_cell.angle_gamma   90.00
#
_symmetry.space_group_name_H-M   'P 1'
#
loop_
_entity.id
_entity.type
_entity.pdbx_description
1 polymer ?
#
loop_
_entity_poly.entity_id
_entity_poly.type
_entity_poly.pdbx_seq_one_letter_code
_entity_poly.pdbx_strand_id
1 'polypeptide(L)'
;YPVWKGSPKRIGESSGFTPVASPTAENIIRLAKKAKEPIYVLCLGAATNVASAVLMEPSIRNKIVVVWLGTNFSDAGHQGEFNLVQDYRAGQILLNSKVPLVLLPASGKDNKGTQVLSVDQEEVKNIKGNSNAALFFREQLPHEFKQTTGNWWHILWDIAAPGLVSCPDAFELEIIPSPVLTEERNLVEDHTRHKIIRMKRVDPKIIRADAFRSISAL
;
A
#
# COMPACT_ATOMS: atom_id res chain seq x y z
N TYR A 1 -18.13 -9.67 0.61
CA TYR A 1 -17.11 -9.72 -0.46
C TYR A 1 -16.33 -11.03 -0.36
N PRO A 2 -15.96 -11.66 -1.50
CA PRO A 2 -15.17 -12.89 -1.47
C PRO A 2 -13.74 -12.63 -0.98
N VAL A 3 -13.20 -13.59 -0.22
CA VAL A 3 -11.83 -13.55 0.32
C VAL A 3 -11.06 -14.76 -0.21
N TRP A 4 -9.84 -14.55 -0.64
CA TRP A 4 -8.95 -15.60 -1.13
C TRP A 4 -7.70 -15.69 -0.26
N LYS A 5 -7.25 -16.92 -0.03
CA LYS A 5 -6.02 -17.18 0.72
C LYS A 5 -4.81 -16.65 -0.06
N GLY A 6 -4.01 -15.80 0.59
CA GLY A 6 -2.74 -15.32 0.06
C GLY A 6 -1.62 -16.35 0.14
N SER A 7 -0.45 -15.98 -0.34
CA SER A 7 0.75 -16.79 -0.25
C SER A 7 1.18 -16.95 1.22
N PRO A 8 1.48 -18.18 1.68
CA PRO A 8 2.04 -18.41 3.01
C PRO A 8 3.57 -18.20 3.07
N LYS A 9 4.20 -17.94 1.95
CA LYS A 9 5.65 -17.80 1.79
C LYS A 9 5.96 -16.54 1.00
N ARG A 10 7.12 -15.93 1.28
CA ARG A 10 7.70 -14.89 0.44
C ARG A 10 8.28 -15.47 -0.84
N ILE A 11 8.54 -14.64 -1.84
CA ILE A 11 9.25 -15.04 -3.06
C ILE A 11 10.67 -15.49 -2.69
N GLY A 12 11.07 -16.64 -3.20
CA GLY A 12 12.23 -17.39 -2.73
C GLY A 12 13.55 -16.65 -2.83
N GLU A 13 14.36 -16.85 -1.81
CA GLU A 13 15.69 -16.25 -1.67
C GLU A 13 16.77 -17.01 -2.47
N SER A 14 16.53 -18.27 -2.81
CA SER A 14 17.57 -19.22 -3.23
C SER A 14 17.77 -19.40 -4.73
N SER A 15 16.86 -18.93 -5.59
CA SER A 15 16.91 -19.22 -7.03
C SER A 15 16.25 -18.15 -7.90
N GLY A 16 16.52 -16.89 -7.63
CA GLY A 16 15.97 -15.80 -8.42
C GLY A 16 14.51 -15.47 -8.08
N PHE A 17 13.81 -14.86 -9.01
CA PHE A 17 12.45 -14.36 -8.82
C PHE A 17 11.39 -15.41 -9.17
N THR A 18 11.37 -16.54 -8.45
CA THR A 18 10.36 -17.58 -8.66
C THR A 18 9.04 -17.18 -7.99
N PRO A 19 7.92 -17.10 -8.74
CA PRO A 19 6.63 -16.73 -8.17
C PRO A 19 6.13 -17.80 -7.20
N VAL A 20 5.35 -17.37 -6.20
CA VAL A 20 4.63 -18.26 -5.31
C VAL A 20 3.16 -18.30 -5.72
N ALA A 21 2.72 -19.41 -6.25
CA ALA A 21 1.32 -19.59 -6.60
C ALA A 21 0.44 -19.53 -5.35
N SER A 22 -0.67 -18.83 -5.45
CA SER A 22 -1.68 -18.74 -4.40
C SER A 22 -3.05 -18.43 -4.99
N PRO A 23 -4.15 -18.81 -4.32
CA PRO A 23 -5.50 -18.44 -4.76
C PRO A 23 -5.68 -16.93 -5.02
N THR A 24 -5.02 -16.09 -4.22
CA THR A 24 -5.04 -14.63 -4.43
C THR A 24 -4.30 -14.21 -5.70
N ALA A 25 -3.09 -14.75 -5.96
CA ALA A 25 -2.34 -14.43 -7.18
C ALA A 25 -3.10 -14.87 -8.44
N GLU A 26 -3.65 -16.08 -8.43
CA GLU A 26 -4.48 -16.61 -9.52
C GLU A 26 -5.75 -15.79 -9.74
N ASN A 27 -6.38 -15.32 -8.64
CA ASN A 27 -7.56 -14.46 -8.74
C ASN A 27 -7.24 -13.08 -9.31
N ILE A 28 -6.10 -12.47 -8.96
CA ILE A 28 -5.62 -11.22 -9.58
C ILE A 28 -5.51 -11.41 -11.10
N ILE A 29 -4.86 -12.50 -11.54
CA ILE A 29 -4.71 -12.83 -12.96
C ILE A 29 -6.09 -12.99 -13.63
N ARG A 30 -6.98 -13.78 -13.02
CA ARG A 30 -8.32 -14.03 -13.54
C ARG A 30 -9.14 -12.74 -13.69
N LEU A 31 -9.12 -11.87 -12.67
CA LEU A 31 -9.84 -10.60 -12.69
C LEU A 31 -9.26 -9.66 -13.75
N ALA A 32 -7.94 -9.52 -13.82
CA ALA A 32 -7.27 -8.70 -14.81
C ALA A 32 -7.59 -9.14 -16.25
N LYS A 33 -7.57 -10.46 -16.52
CA LYS A 33 -7.92 -11.00 -17.84
C LYS A 33 -9.39 -10.78 -18.22
N LYS A 34 -10.30 -10.82 -17.25
CA LYS A 34 -11.74 -10.65 -17.48
C LYS A 34 -12.13 -9.17 -17.65
N ALA A 35 -11.39 -8.25 -17.06
CA ALA A 35 -11.71 -6.84 -17.07
C ALA A 35 -11.55 -6.23 -18.46
N LYS A 36 -12.49 -5.34 -18.83
CA LYS A 36 -12.41 -4.54 -20.07
C LYS A 36 -11.44 -3.39 -19.93
N GLU A 37 -11.42 -2.78 -18.74
CA GLU A 37 -10.53 -1.69 -18.35
C GLU A 37 -9.52 -2.17 -17.30
N PRO A 38 -8.37 -1.48 -17.14
CA PRO A 38 -7.43 -1.81 -16.08
C PRO A 38 -8.07 -1.75 -14.68
N ILE A 39 -7.78 -2.74 -13.85
CA ILE A 39 -8.25 -2.77 -12.46
C ILE A 39 -7.18 -2.24 -11.52
N TYR A 40 -7.60 -1.54 -10.48
CA TYR A 40 -6.72 -1.13 -9.39
C TYR A 40 -6.52 -2.28 -8.41
N VAL A 41 -5.26 -2.58 -8.11
CA VAL A 41 -4.87 -3.55 -7.08
C VAL A 41 -4.25 -2.78 -5.93
N LEU A 42 -5.01 -2.60 -4.84
CA LEU A 42 -4.53 -1.93 -3.64
C LEU A 42 -3.71 -2.93 -2.81
N CYS A 43 -2.41 -2.72 -2.78
CA CYS A 43 -1.46 -3.58 -2.08
C CYS A 43 -1.09 -2.94 -0.74
N LEU A 44 -1.71 -3.45 0.35
CA LEU A 44 -1.63 -2.89 1.71
C LEU A 44 -0.72 -3.70 2.64
N GLY A 45 0.01 -4.66 2.10
CA GLY A 45 0.93 -5.53 2.82
C GLY A 45 2.13 -5.91 1.96
N ALA A 46 2.76 -7.04 2.30
CA ALA A 46 3.79 -7.61 1.47
C ALA A 46 3.30 -7.84 0.03
N ALA A 47 4.07 -7.39 -0.96
CA ALA A 47 3.66 -7.41 -2.36
C ALA A 47 3.70 -8.80 -3.02
N THR A 48 3.90 -9.88 -2.25
CA THR A 48 4.11 -11.26 -2.72
C THR A 48 3.07 -11.73 -3.72
N ASN A 49 1.78 -11.53 -3.43
CA ASN A 49 0.70 -12.02 -4.30
C ASN A 49 0.66 -11.26 -5.63
N VAL A 50 0.83 -9.94 -5.60
CA VAL A 50 0.81 -9.09 -6.80
C VAL A 50 2.04 -9.35 -7.65
N ALA A 51 3.22 -9.39 -7.04
CA ALA A 51 4.48 -9.71 -7.73
C ALA A 51 4.45 -11.11 -8.35
N SER A 52 3.93 -12.11 -7.61
CA SER A 52 3.75 -13.47 -8.15
C SER A 52 2.79 -13.50 -9.33
N ALA A 53 1.66 -12.79 -9.25
CA ALA A 53 0.71 -12.70 -10.35
C ALA A 53 1.36 -12.12 -11.62
N VAL A 54 2.16 -11.05 -11.49
CA VAL A 54 2.87 -10.42 -12.60
C VAL A 54 3.95 -11.33 -13.19
N LEU A 55 4.62 -12.14 -12.36
CA LEU A 55 5.60 -13.12 -12.84
C LEU A 55 4.95 -14.32 -13.53
N MET A 56 3.84 -14.85 -12.97
CA MET A 56 3.11 -15.99 -13.51
C MET A 56 2.43 -15.65 -14.84
N GLU A 57 1.94 -14.43 -14.97
CA GLU A 57 1.21 -13.97 -16.13
C GLU A 57 1.60 -12.54 -16.52
N PRO A 58 2.74 -12.36 -17.23
CA PRO A 58 3.23 -11.04 -17.59
C PRO A 58 2.28 -10.18 -18.43
N SER A 59 1.33 -10.80 -19.13
CA SER A 59 0.35 -10.08 -19.97
C SER A 59 -0.61 -9.19 -19.17
N ILE A 60 -0.76 -9.45 -17.85
CA ILE A 60 -1.63 -8.62 -17.01
C ILE A 60 -1.04 -7.25 -16.67
N ARG A 61 0.24 -6.99 -16.98
CA ARG A 61 0.90 -5.70 -16.68
C ARG A 61 0.11 -4.52 -17.23
N ASN A 62 -0.49 -4.66 -18.40
CA ASN A 62 -1.30 -3.61 -19.03
C ASN A 62 -2.78 -3.66 -18.63
N LYS A 63 -3.13 -4.54 -17.69
CA LYS A 63 -4.49 -4.77 -17.22
C LYS A 63 -4.69 -4.44 -15.75
N ILE A 64 -3.62 -4.06 -15.06
CA ILE A 64 -3.68 -3.67 -13.65
C ILE A 64 -2.92 -2.36 -13.42
N VAL A 65 -3.36 -1.60 -12.43
CA VAL A 65 -2.62 -0.52 -11.82
C VAL A 65 -2.38 -0.90 -10.37
N VAL A 66 -1.13 -1.04 -9.96
CA VAL A 66 -0.79 -1.39 -8.58
C VAL A 66 -0.63 -0.11 -7.77
N VAL A 67 -1.42 0.03 -6.71
CA VAL A 67 -1.26 1.08 -5.70
C VAL A 67 -0.64 0.41 -4.48
N TRP A 68 0.62 0.66 -4.22
CA TRP A 68 1.35 -0.05 -3.18
C TRP A 68 1.78 0.87 -2.04
N LEU A 69 1.27 0.59 -0.85
CA LEU A 69 1.81 1.11 0.39
C LEU A 69 3.06 0.31 0.74
N GLY A 70 4.21 0.87 0.43
CA GLY A 70 5.49 0.19 0.61
C GLY A 70 6.65 1.17 0.42
N THR A 71 7.80 0.82 0.94
CA THR A 71 9.01 1.64 1.01
C THR A 71 8.88 2.85 1.94
N ASN A 72 9.99 3.49 2.19
CA ASN A 72 10.08 4.86 2.69
C ASN A 72 10.58 5.75 1.56
N PHE A 73 10.54 7.07 1.73
CA PHE A 73 11.30 7.97 0.85
C PHE A 73 12.80 7.67 0.94
N SER A 74 13.54 7.93 -0.12
CA SER A 74 15.00 7.70 -0.16
C SER A 74 15.76 8.51 0.90
N ASP A 75 15.23 9.67 1.28
CA ASP A 75 15.79 10.53 2.33
C ASP A 75 15.61 9.99 3.76
N ALA A 76 14.79 8.96 3.94
CA ALA A 76 14.63 8.26 5.21
C ALA A 76 15.81 7.31 5.53
N GLY A 77 16.74 7.12 4.60
CA GLY A 77 17.86 6.19 4.75
C GLY A 77 17.48 4.76 4.40
N HIS A 78 17.89 3.81 5.24
CA HIS A 78 17.65 2.38 5.02
C HIS A 78 16.14 2.06 4.89
N GLN A 79 15.80 1.22 3.89
CA GLN A 79 14.42 0.83 3.59
C GLN A 79 13.94 -0.29 4.53
N GLY A 80 13.59 0.10 5.77
CA GLY A 80 13.03 -0.78 6.80
C GLY A 80 11.50 -0.73 6.90
N GLU A 81 10.80 -0.29 5.85
CA GLU A 81 9.35 -0.22 5.85
C GLU A 81 8.74 -1.63 5.99
N PHE A 82 7.67 -1.74 6.81
CA PHE A 82 7.11 -3.00 7.28
C PHE A 82 6.67 -3.93 6.15
N ASN A 83 5.92 -3.43 5.16
CA ASN A 83 5.42 -4.23 4.04
C ASN A 83 6.55 -4.69 3.11
N LEU A 84 7.54 -3.82 2.91
CA LEU A 84 8.71 -4.13 2.08
C LEU A 84 9.56 -5.24 2.71
N VAL A 85 9.86 -5.16 4.02
CA VAL A 85 10.75 -6.14 4.67
C VAL A 85 10.13 -7.53 4.79
N GLN A 86 8.81 -7.63 4.74
CA GLN A 86 8.13 -8.93 4.72
C GLN A 86 8.38 -9.72 3.45
N ASP A 87 8.49 -9.04 2.30
CA ASP A 87 8.89 -9.68 1.03
C ASP A 87 9.64 -8.69 0.15
N TYR A 88 10.91 -8.56 0.44
CA TYR A 88 11.82 -7.67 -0.24
C TYR A 88 11.93 -7.98 -1.75
N ARG A 89 11.97 -9.28 -2.13
CA ARG A 89 12.01 -9.70 -3.54
C ARG A 89 10.76 -9.29 -4.31
N ALA A 90 9.60 -9.34 -3.67
CA ALA A 90 8.37 -8.85 -4.28
C ALA A 90 8.45 -7.35 -4.58
N GLY A 91 9.04 -6.55 -3.67
CA GLY A 91 9.29 -5.13 -3.90
C GLY A 91 10.22 -4.89 -5.10
N GLN A 92 11.34 -5.63 -5.21
CA GLN A 92 12.22 -5.57 -6.37
C GLN A 92 11.49 -5.91 -7.68
N ILE A 93 10.64 -6.94 -7.67
CA ILE A 93 9.86 -7.33 -8.84
C ILE A 93 8.92 -6.20 -9.27
N LEU A 94 8.16 -5.61 -8.37
CA LEU A 94 7.25 -4.52 -8.71
C LEU A 94 8.00 -3.35 -9.34
N LEU A 95 9.10 -2.92 -8.72
CA LEU A 95 9.92 -1.82 -9.22
C LEU A 95 10.61 -2.13 -10.56
N ASN A 96 10.81 -3.41 -10.91
CA ASN A 96 11.44 -3.84 -12.16
C ASN A 96 10.45 -4.23 -13.26
N SER A 97 9.21 -4.53 -12.93
CA SER A 97 8.26 -5.23 -13.82
C SER A 97 7.66 -4.38 -14.94
N LYS A 98 7.77 -3.06 -14.87
CA LYS A 98 7.09 -2.09 -15.73
C LYS A 98 5.56 -2.12 -15.62
N VAL A 99 5.00 -2.76 -14.60
CA VAL A 99 3.58 -2.63 -14.28
C VAL A 99 3.29 -1.16 -13.89
N PRO A 100 2.16 -0.57 -14.31
CA PRO A 100 1.74 0.72 -13.80
C PRO A 100 1.70 0.70 -12.27
N LEU A 101 2.57 1.47 -11.65
CA LEU A 101 2.77 1.48 -10.20
C LEU A 101 2.58 2.88 -9.64
N VAL A 102 1.72 3.00 -8.64
CA VAL A 102 1.62 4.16 -7.76
C VAL A 102 2.21 3.76 -6.41
N LEU A 103 3.35 4.32 -6.08
CA LEU A 103 4.05 4.07 -4.82
C LEU A 103 3.59 5.06 -3.76
N LEU A 104 3.14 4.55 -2.62
CA LEU A 104 2.76 5.31 -1.44
C LEU A 104 3.79 5.07 -0.33
N PRO A 105 4.85 5.89 -0.23
CA PRO A 105 5.86 5.72 0.83
C PRO A 105 5.26 5.91 2.22
N ALA A 106 5.70 5.08 3.17
CA ALA A 106 5.21 5.15 4.54
C ALA A 106 5.75 6.39 5.27
N SER A 107 7.04 6.64 5.21
CA SER A 107 7.70 7.73 5.94
C SER A 107 8.82 8.40 5.14
N GLY A 108 9.13 9.61 5.53
CA GLY A 108 10.22 10.42 5.03
C GLY A 108 10.49 11.59 5.97
N LYS A 109 11.53 12.39 5.68
CA LYS A 109 11.81 13.62 6.39
C LYS A 109 10.65 14.63 6.23
N ASP A 110 10.56 15.61 7.13
CA ASP A 110 9.55 16.67 7.09
C ASP A 110 8.10 16.18 7.06
N ASN A 111 7.82 15.09 7.79
CA ASN A 111 6.49 14.46 7.84
C ASN A 111 5.91 14.13 6.47
N LYS A 112 6.75 13.64 5.57
CA LYS A 112 6.29 13.06 4.30
C LYS A 112 5.82 11.62 4.49
N GLY A 113 5.02 11.15 3.55
CA GLY A 113 4.53 9.78 3.57
C GLY A 113 3.18 9.63 4.24
N THR A 114 2.68 8.40 4.26
CA THR A 114 1.39 8.08 4.86
C THR A 114 1.38 8.18 6.39
N GLN A 115 2.55 8.35 7.03
CA GLN A 115 2.67 8.61 8.48
C GLN A 115 1.86 9.84 8.95
N VAL A 116 1.52 10.78 8.07
CA VAL A 116 0.70 11.94 8.41
C VAL A 116 -0.77 11.61 8.65
N LEU A 117 -1.20 10.39 8.32
CA LEU A 117 -2.59 9.91 8.48
C LEU A 117 -2.85 9.43 9.92
N SER A 118 -2.26 10.12 10.90
CA SER A 118 -2.50 9.86 12.31
C SER A 118 -3.88 10.31 12.75
N VAL A 119 -4.47 9.57 13.68
CA VAL A 119 -5.71 9.90 14.36
C VAL A 119 -5.52 9.79 15.86
N ASP A 120 -6.27 10.56 16.61
CA ASP A 120 -6.33 10.49 18.06
C ASP A 120 -7.68 9.97 18.55
N GLN A 121 -7.79 9.81 19.87
CA GLN A 121 -8.99 9.30 20.49
C GLN A 121 -10.23 10.20 20.27
N GLU A 122 -10.07 11.50 20.20
CA GLU A 122 -11.18 12.41 19.98
C GLU A 122 -11.70 12.34 18.55
N GLU A 123 -10.80 12.21 17.59
CA GLU A 123 -11.16 12.05 16.18
C GLU A 123 -11.96 10.75 15.94
N VAL A 124 -11.53 9.62 16.50
CA VAL A 124 -12.26 8.34 16.29
C VAL A 124 -13.59 8.28 17.01
N LYS A 125 -13.79 8.96 18.13
CA LYS A 125 -15.09 9.09 18.80
C LYS A 125 -16.15 9.78 17.93
N ASN A 126 -15.72 10.58 16.96
CA ASN A 126 -16.61 11.28 16.04
C ASN A 126 -17.14 10.41 14.89
N ILE A 127 -16.65 9.18 14.73
CA ILE A 127 -17.18 8.23 13.74
C ILE A 127 -18.63 7.89 14.11
N LYS A 128 -19.52 8.10 13.17
CA LYS A 128 -20.97 7.86 13.35
C LYS A 128 -21.35 6.45 12.92
N GLY A 129 -22.62 6.09 13.14
CA GLY A 129 -23.18 4.80 12.76
C GLY A 129 -22.94 3.69 13.79
N ASN A 130 -23.58 2.55 13.56
CA ASN A 130 -23.58 1.38 14.44
C ASN A 130 -23.17 0.10 13.69
N SER A 131 -22.56 0.23 12.52
CA SER A 131 -21.96 -0.91 11.84
C SER A 131 -20.82 -1.52 12.67
N ASN A 132 -20.51 -2.79 12.43
CA ASN A 132 -19.37 -3.44 13.09
C ASN A 132 -18.06 -2.68 12.85
N ALA A 133 -17.90 -2.07 11.68
CA ALA A 133 -16.73 -1.25 11.37
C ALA A 133 -16.70 0.03 12.21
N ALA A 134 -17.81 0.78 12.27
CA ALA A 134 -17.91 2.00 13.08
C ALA A 134 -17.67 1.73 14.57
N LEU A 135 -18.27 0.65 15.10
CA LEU A 135 -18.06 0.22 16.49
C LEU A 135 -16.61 -0.18 16.75
N PHE A 136 -15.98 -0.94 15.82
CA PHE A 136 -14.58 -1.32 15.95
C PHE A 136 -13.66 -0.10 16.05
N PHE A 137 -13.77 0.84 15.12
CA PHE A 137 -12.94 2.04 15.13
C PHE A 137 -13.15 2.90 16.37
N ARG A 138 -14.41 3.08 16.78
CA ARG A 138 -14.74 3.98 17.91
C ARG A 138 -14.45 3.38 19.28
N GLU A 139 -14.65 2.06 19.44
CA GLU A 139 -14.64 1.40 20.74
C GLU A 139 -13.46 0.43 20.91
N GLN A 140 -13.17 -0.39 19.88
CA GLN A 140 -12.13 -1.43 19.97
C GLN A 140 -10.72 -0.89 19.70
N LEU A 141 -10.56 -0.08 18.63
CA LEU A 141 -9.26 0.43 18.24
C LEU A 141 -8.53 1.19 19.37
N PRO A 142 -9.19 2.07 20.15
CA PRO A 142 -8.56 2.72 21.29
C PRO A 142 -8.05 1.77 22.38
N HIS A 143 -8.70 0.61 22.56
CA HIS A 143 -8.26 -0.39 23.51
C HIS A 143 -7.04 -1.16 23.03
N GLU A 144 -7.00 -1.51 21.74
CA GLU A 144 -5.89 -2.27 21.14
C GLU A 144 -4.57 -1.47 21.14
N PHE A 145 -4.65 -0.15 20.94
CA PHE A 145 -3.48 0.73 20.83
C PHE A 145 -3.30 1.66 22.03
N LYS A 146 -3.86 1.32 23.19
CA LYS A 146 -3.72 2.11 24.40
C LYS A 146 -2.26 2.19 24.83
N GLN A 147 -1.68 3.36 24.68
CA GLN A 147 -0.38 3.64 25.27
C GLN A 147 -0.52 3.85 26.78
N THR A 148 0.48 3.43 27.53
CA THR A 148 0.46 3.43 29.00
C THR A 148 0.49 4.82 29.63
N THR A 149 0.74 5.87 28.86
CA THR A 149 0.87 7.24 29.32
C THR A 149 0.20 8.22 28.37
N GLY A 150 -0.94 8.79 28.76
CA GLY A 150 -1.50 9.95 28.10
C GLY A 150 -2.46 9.64 26.94
N ASN A 151 -2.50 10.56 25.98
CA ASN A 151 -3.42 10.51 24.85
C ASN A 151 -3.07 9.40 23.88
N TRP A 152 -4.06 8.58 23.53
CA TRP A 152 -3.94 7.57 22.49
C TRP A 152 -3.87 8.23 21.10
N TRP A 153 -2.98 7.71 20.24
CA TRP A 153 -2.95 8.05 18.82
C TRP A 153 -2.51 6.83 18.00
N HIS A 154 -2.91 6.77 16.75
CA HIS A 154 -2.53 5.72 15.82
C HIS A 154 -2.46 6.25 14.39
N ILE A 155 -1.61 5.66 13.57
CA ILE A 155 -1.51 6.02 12.15
C ILE A 155 -2.36 5.02 11.35
N LEU A 156 -3.33 5.53 10.62
CA LEU A 156 -4.17 4.73 9.72
C LEU A 156 -3.49 4.63 8.34
N TRP A 157 -2.34 3.97 8.31
CA TRP A 157 -1.49 3.87 7.11
C TRP A 157 -2.27 3.51 5.86
N ASP A 158 -3.11 2.49 5.95
CA ASP A 158 -3.75 1.80 4.82
C ASP A 158 -4.89 2.59 4.17
N ILE A 159 -5.46 3.61 4.86
CA ILE A 159 -6.49 4.46 4.26
C ILE A 159 -5.98 5.30 3.08
N ALA A 160 -4.65 5.43 2.93
CA ALA A 160 -4.05 6.15 1.81
C ALA A 160 -4.39 5.51 0.45
N ALA A 161 -4.35 4.19 0.35
CA ALA A 161 -4.55 3.53 -0.95
C ALA A 161 -6.01 3.60 -1.44
N PRO A 162 -7.05 3.27 -0.67
CA PRO A 162 -8.42 3.54 -1.07
C PRO A 162 -8.70 5.04 -1.22
N GLY A 163 -8.12 5.89 -0.35
CA GLY A 163 -8.24 7.34 -0.44
C GLY A 163 -7.71 7.93 -1.75
N LEU A 164 -6.63 7.36 -2.30
CA LEU A 164 -6.14 7.77 -3.61
C LEU A 164 -7.17 7.52 -4.73
N VAL A 165 -7.97 6.48 -4.61
CA VAL A 165 -9.02 6.15 -5.59
C VAL A 165 -10.28 7.01 -5.38
N SER A 166 -10.67 7.26 -4.13
CA SER A 166 -11.90 8.02 -3.81
C SER A 166 -11.70 9.53 -3.85
N CYS A 167 -10.54 10.04 -3.46
CA CYS A 167 -10.22 11.46 -3.33
C CYS A 167 -8.85 11.77 -3.94
N PRO A 168 -8.64 11.57 -5.25
CA PRO A 168 -7.32 11.74 -5.89
C PRO A 168 -6.75 13.15 -5.72
N ASP A 169 -7.60 14.17 -5.67
CA ASP A 169 -7.19 15.58 -5.50
C ASP A 169 -6.56 15.88 -4.12
N ALA A 170 -6.70 14.96 -3.16
CA ALA A 170 -6.02 15.07 -1.87
C ALA A 170 -4.53 14.70 -1.95
N PHE A 171 -4.05 14.21 -3.10
CA PHE A 171 -2.68 13.74 -3.28
C PHE A 171 -1.91 14.63 -4.23
N GLU A 172 -0.72 15.05 -3.84
CA GLU A 172 0.30 15.57 -4.74
C GLU A 172 1.14 14.39 -5.22
N LEU A 173 1.02 14.09 -6.52
CA LEU A 173 1.71 12.98 -7.18
C LEU A 173 2.85 13.51 -8.04
N GLU A 174 3.91 12.73 -8.17
CA GLU A 174 5.04 13.01 -9.06
C GLU A 174 5.40 11.80 -9.90
N ILE A 175 5.90 12.03 -11.10
CA ILE A 175 6.39 10.98 -12.00
C ILE A 175 7.90 10.91 -11.83
N ILE A 176 8.40 9.75 -11.39
CA ILE A 176 9.81 9.52 -11.16
C ILE A 176 10.30 8.31 -11.96
N PRO A 177 11.60 8.21 -12.30
CA PRO A 177 12.18 6.95 -12.72
C PRO A 177 11.99 5.91 -11.61
N SER A 178 11.63 4.69 -11.96
CA SER A 178 11.51 3.62 -10.96
C SER A 178 12.86 3.37 -10.29
N PRO A 179 13.00 3.53 -8.98
CA PRO A 179 14.30 3.35 -8.33
C PRO A 179 14.76 1.88 -8.38
N VAL A 180 16.06 1.67 -8.26
CA VAL A 180 16.64 0.37 -8.02
C VAL A 180 16.59 0.09 -6.52
N LEU A 181 15.98 -1.03 -6.14
CA LEU A 181 16.03 -1.52 -4.77
C LEU A 181 17.20 -2.50 -4.66
N THR A 182 18.30 -2.07 -4.02
CA THR A 182 19.53 -2.85 -3.92
C THR A 182 19.44 -3.98 -2.90
N GLU A 183 20.35 -4.95 -2.93
CA GLU A 183 20.39 -6.04 -1.94
C GLU A 183 20.59 -5.54 -0.49
N GLU A 184 21.26 -4.38 -0.34
CA GLU A 184 21.44 -3.70 0.94
C GLU A 184 20.18 -2.91 1.38
N ARG A 185 19.07 -3.07 0.67
CA ARG A 185 17.78 -2.40 0.94
C ARG A 185 17.88 -0.87 0.87
N ASN A 186 18.58 -0.35 -0.13
CA ASN A 186 18.57 1.06 -0.45
C ASN A 186 17.80 1.32 -1.74
N LEU A 187 17.14 2.46 -1.83
CA LEU A 187 16.55 2.96 -3.06
C LEU A 187 17.57 3.86 -3.75
N VAL A 188 18.04 3.45 -4.93
CA VAL A 188 19.00 4.19 -5.74
C VAL A 188 18.30 4.70 -6.99
N GLU A 189 18.46 5.98 -7.29
CA GLU A 189 17.92 6.60 -8.49
C GLU A 189 18.68 6.10 -9.74
N ASP A 190 17.90 5.76 -10.77
CA ASP A 190 18.40 5.42 -12.09
C ASP A 190 17.49 6.05 -13.15
N HIS A 191 17.95 7.15 -13.74
CA HIS A 191 17.20 7.93 -14.69
C HIS A 191 16.94 7.23 -16.03
N THR A 192 17.59 6.09 -16.30
CA THR A 192 17.39 5.30 -17.51
C THR A 192 16.18 4.37 -17.44
N ARG A 193 15.63 4.19 -16.25
CA ARG A 193 14.54 3.25 -16.00
C ARG A 193 13.16 3.81 -16.41
N HIS A 194 12.20 2.90 -16.56
CA HIS A 194 10.81 3.27 -16.78
C HIS A 194 10.27 4.14 -15.62
N LYS A 195 9.24 4.90 -15.92
CA LYS A 195 8.63 5.80 -14.94
C LYS A 195 7.52 5.13 -14.15
N ILE A 196 7.40 5.53 -12.89
CA ILE A 196 6.32 5.20 -11.98
C ILE A 196 5.75 6.48 -11.40
N ILE A 197 4.58 6.39 -10.78
CA ILE A 197 4.00 7.47 -10.00
C ILE A 197 4.39 7.27 -8.54
N ARG A 198 4.79 8.35 -7.86
CA ARG A 198 5.03 8.35 -6.41
C ARG A 198 4.19 9.44 -5.75
N MET A 199 3.58 9.11 -4.62
CA MET A 199 2.98 10.12 -3.76
C MET A 199 4.08 11.00 -3.19
N LYS A 200 3.97 12.31 -3.39
CA LYS A 200 4.85 13.32 -2.80
C LYS A 200 4.29 13.84 -1.48
N ARG A 201 2.99 14.11 -1.45
CA ARG A 201 2.24 14.54 -0.27
C ARG A 201 0.80 14.05 -0.32
N VAL A 202 0.16 14.04 0.83
CA VAL A 202 -1.28 13.78 0.98
C VAL A 202 -1.87 14.75 1.98
N ASP A 203 -3.08 15.25 1.72
CA ASP A 203 -3.83 16.03 2.72
C ASP A 203 -4.49 15.07 3.72
N PRO A 204 -3.97 14.99 4.96
CA PRO A 204 -4.48 14.05 5.95
C PRO A 204 -5.91 14.36 6.39
N LYS A 205 -6.34 15.63 6.34
CA LYS A 205 -7.69 16.02 6.78
C LYS A 205 -8.74 15.48 5.81
N ILE A 206 -8.50 15.63 4.50
CA ILE A 206 -9.42 15.14 3.46
C ILE A 206 -9.54 13.62 3.54
N ILE A 207 -8.40 12.91 3.61
CA ILE A 207 -8.41 11.44 3.60
C ILE A 207 -9.04 10.86 4.87
N ARG A 208 -8.76 11.42 6.06
CA ARG A 208 -9.42 10.99 7.29
C ARG A 208 -10.93 11.25 7.25
N ALA A 209 -11.34 12.43 6.77
CA ALA A 209 -12.77 12.76 6.65
C ALA A 209 -13.49 11.81 5.69
N ASP A 210 -12.88 11.45 4.56
CA ASP A 210 -13.42 10.48 3.60
C ASP A 210 -13.54 9.08 4.21
N ALA A 211 -12.48 8.61 4.88
CA ALA A 211 -12.49 7.31 5.57
C ALA A 211 -13.57 7.25 6.64
N PHE A 212 -13.69 8.26 7.49
CA PHE A 212 -14.70 8.29 8.57
C PHE A 212 -16.11 8.38 8.03
N ARG A 213 -16.34 9.15 6.98
CA ARG A 213 -17.64 9.20 6.29
C ARG A 213 -17.99 7.82 5.71
N SER A 214 -17.05 7.16 5.05
CA SER A 214 -17.26 5.84 4.46
C SER A 214 -17.56 4.77 5.52
N ILE A 215 -16.80 4.77 6.64
CA ILE A 215 -17.05 3.86 7.78
C ILE A 215 -18.42 4.14 8.41
N SER A 216 -18.81 5.40 8.52
CA SER A 216 -20.10 5.79 9.12
C SER A 216 -21.30 5.44 8.24
N ALA A 217 -21.10 5.25 6.94
CA ALA A 217 -22.15 4.91 5.98
C ALA A 217 -22.40 3.39 5.82
N LEU A 218 -21.54 2.56 6.41
CA LEU A 218 -21.68 1.10 6.41
C LEU A 218 -22.73 0.66 7.42
#